data_a0486ebb95e1b029b86338ca45f482ca
#
_entry.id   a0486ebb95e1b029b86338ca45f482ca
#
_cell.length_a   1.000
_cell.length_b   1.000
_cell.length_c   1.000
_cell.angle_alpha   90.00
_cell.angle_beta   90.00
_cell.angle_gamma   90.00
#
_symmetry.space_group_name_H-M   'P 1'
#
loop_
_entity.id
_entity.type
_entity.pdbx_description
1 polymer ?
#
loop_
_entity_poly.entity_id
_entity_poly.type
_entity_poly.pdbx_seq_one_letter_code
_entity_poly.pdbx_strand_id
1 'polypeptide(L)'
;HRWRDAGTLAVYLGGYHNRAKRQFLRELYRAFPDCVYGHFGDLDCGGFQIWKDLCEKTGIPFLPRYMDMETYLQFCRTGKDLTEHDRRELLRMMEEPFFAGERKLFETMLEVGKKSDQEGVSVGIF
;
A
#
# COMPACT_ATOMS: atom_id res chain seq x y z
N HIS A 1 15.44 6.27 19.67
CA HIS A 1 15.30 5.66 18.38
C HIS A 1 15.06 6.71 17.29
N ARG A 2 15.64 6.49 16.17
CA ARG A 2 15.63 7.43 15.05
C ARG A 2 14.23 7.87 14.62
N TRP A 3 13.29 6.98 14.69
CA TRP A 3 11.90 7.24 14.37
C TRP A 3 11.30 8.31 15.28
N ARG A 4 11.51 8.15 16.57
CA ARG A 4 10.96 9.07 17.54
C ARG A 4 11.58 10.45 17.40
N ASP A 5 12.87 10.48 17.12
CA ASP A 5 13.59 11.72 16.94
C ASP A 5 13.05 12.49 15.73
N ALA A 6 12.58 11.77 14.72
CA ALA A 6 11.99 12.36 13.53
C ALA A 6 10.49 12.65 13.70
N GLY A 7 9.93 12.43 14.89
CA GLY A 7 8.51 12.63 15.13
C GLY A 7 7.64 11.54 14.54
N THR A 8 8.19 10.36 14.35
CA THR A 8 7.46 9.24 13.74
C THR A 8 6.46 8.63 14.72
N LEU A 9 5.28 8.35 14.22
CA LEU A 9 4.24 7.65 14.94
C LEU A 9 3.72 6.52 14.07
N ALA A 10 3.79 5.30 14.57
CA ALA A 10 3.26 4.13 13.87
C ALA A 10 1.90 3.76 14.46
N VAL A 11 0.92 3.61 13.59
CA VAL A 11 -0.43 3.23 13.98
C VAL A 11 -0.86 2.02 13.19
N TYR A 12 -1.27 0.98 13.89
CA TYR A 12 -1.80 -0.22 13.25
C TYR A 12 -3.32 -0.21 13.35
N LEU A 13 -3.99 -0.21 12.21
CA LEU A 13 -5.45 -0.16 12.17
C LEU A 13 -6.10 -1.54 12.03
N GLY A 14 -5.33 -2.54 11.63
CA GLY A 14 -5.84 -3.90 11.45
C GLY A 14 -6.88 -4.02 10.35
N GLY A 15 -6.59 -4.80 9.33
CA GLY A 15 -7.54 -5.07 8.26
C GLY A 15 -7.90 -3.84 7.43
N TYR A 16 -9.07 -3.90 6.81
CA TYR A 16 -9.58 -2.85 5.93
C TYR A 16 -9.89 -1.57 6.71
N HIS A 17 -9.65 -0.44 6.07
CA HIS A 17 -10.07 0.83 6.63
C HIS A 17 -11.59 1.01 6.46
N ASN A 18 -12.20 1.67 7.41
CA ASN A 18 -13.63 1.98 7.38
C ASN A 18 -13.82 3.46 7.68
N ARG A 19 -15.08 3.88 7.75
CA ARG A 19 -15.39 5.29 7.95
C ARG A 19 -14.77 5.86 9.23
N ALA A 20 -14.86 5.12 10.33
CA ALA A 20 -14.32 5.56 11.62
C ALA A 20 -12.80 5.68 11.57
N LYS A 21 -12.12 4.69 10.97
CA LYS A 21 -10.67 4.72 10.83
C LYS A 21 -10.22 5.86 9.92
N ARG A 22 -10.93 6.10 8.83
CA ARG A 22 -10.63 7.20 7.93
C ARG A 22 -10.80 8.55 8.62
N GLN A 23 -11.84 8.70 9.43
CA GLN A 23 -12.06 9.93 10.18
C GLN A 23 -10.93 10.18 11.18
N PHE A 24 -10.53 9.14 11.89
CA PHE A 24 -9.39 9.21 12.81
C PHE A 24 -8.12 9.67 12.08
N LEU A 25 -7.85 9.09 10.92
CA LEU A 25 -6.68 9.45 10.12
C LEU A 25 -6.74 10.90 9.65
N ARG A 26 -7.92 11.38 9.25
CA ARG A 26 -8.06 12.77 8.83
C ARG A 26 -7.81 13.74 9.99
N GLU A 27 -8.27 13.39 11.18
CA GLU A 27 -8.02 14.20 12.37
C GLU A 27 -6.53 14.22 12.71
N LEU A 28 -5.88 13.07 12.60
CA LEU A 28 -4.46 12.94 12.85
C LEU A 28 -3.65 13.76 11.84
N TYR A 29 -4.04 13.72 10.57
CA TYR A 29 -3.40 14.48 9.52
C TYR A 29 -3.57 15.99 9.75
N ARG A 30 -4.73 16.39 10.21
CA ARG A 30 -4.99 17.79 10.54
C ARG A 30 -4.08 18.28 11.66
N ALA A 31 -3.84 17.42 12.64
CA ALA A 31 -2.96 17.74 13.78
C ALA A 31 -1.48 17.70 13.39
N PHE A 32 -1.11 16.79 12.48
CA PHE A 32 0.29 16.56 12.11
C PHE A 32 0.45 16.54 10.59
N PRO A 33 0.21 17.69 9.91
CA PRO A 33 0.22 17.71 8.44
C PRO A 33 1.62 17.59 7.83
N ASP A 34 2.67 17.83 8.60
CA ASP A 34 4.05 17.78 8.11
C ASP A 34 4.68 16.40 8.22
N CYS A 35 3.97 15.45 8.81
CA CYS A 35 4.46 14.08 8.90
C CYS A 35 4.25 13.33 7.59
N VAL A 36 5.07 12.32 7.36
CA VAL A 36 4.91 11.43 6.20
C VAL A 36 4.04 10.25 6.60
N TYR A 37 3.00 10.01 5.82
CA TYR A 37 2.05 8.93 6.08
C TYR A 37 2.34 7.77 5.13
N GLY A 38 2.49 6.58 5.69
CA GLY A 38 2.82 5.39 4.92
C GLY A 38 1.73 4.32 5.02
N HIS A 39 1.53 3.61 3.94
CA HIS A 39 0.62 2.47 3.87
C HIS A 39 1.45 1.21 3.66
N PHE A 40 1.20 0.20 4.48
CA PHE A 40 1.87 -1.10 4.39
C PHE A 40 0.80 -2.12 3.99
N GLY A 41 0.94 -2.73 2.86
CA GLY A 41 -0.05 -3.66 2.37
C GLY A 41 0.56 -4.82 1.63
N ASP A 42 -0.31 -5.74 1.21
CA ASP A 42 0.11 -6.90 0.44
C ASP A 42 0.55 -6.49 -0.97
N LEU A 43 1.49 -7.23 -1.50
CA LEU A 43 1.93 -7.08 -2.89
C LEU A 43 1.00 -7.86 -3.80
N ASP A 44 -0.25 -7.43 -3.84
CA ASP A 44 -1.30 -7.99 -4.69
C ASP A 44 -2.25 -6.86 -5.10
N CYS A 45 -3.20 -7.18 -5.96
CA CYS A 45 -4.16 -6.19 -6.46
C CYS A 45 -4.93 -5.52 -5.32
N GLY A 46 -5.33 -6.32 -4.33
CA GLY A 46 -6.08 -5.81 -3.18
C GLY A 46 -5.29 -4.79 -2.39
N GLY A 47 -4.03 -5.09 -2.12
CA GLY A 47 -3.18 -4.18 -1.36
C GLY A 47 -3.01 -2.82 -2.04
N PHE A 48 -2.79 -2.83 -3.35
CA PHE A 48 -2.66 -1.59 -4.11
C PHE A 48 -3.97 -0.83 -4.21
N GLN A 49 -5.10 -1.53 -4.35
CA GLN A 49 -6.41 -0.88 -4.37
C GLN A 49 -6.74 -0.25 -3.02
N ILE A 50 -6.40 -0.91 -1.93
CA ILE A 50 -6.60 -0.35 -0.59
C ILE A 50 -5.79 0.94 -0.43
N TRP A 51 -4.55 0.95 -0.90
CA TRP A 51 -3.71 2.14 -0.87
C TRP A 51 -4.37 3.29 -1.64
N LYS A 52 -4.83 3.02 -2.86
CA LYS A 52 -5.49 4.03 -3.67
C LYS A 52 -6.74 4.57 -2.98
N ASP A 53 -7.60 3.66 -2.52
CA ASP A 53 -8.83 4.04 -1.83
C ASP A 53 -8.55 4.89 -0.60
N LEU A 54 -7.54 4.50 0.17
CA LEU A 54 -7.17 5.22 1.38
C LEU A 54 -6.75 6.65 1.06
N CYS A 55 -5.90 6.83 0.05
CA CYS A 55 -5.48 8.15 -0.38
C CYS A 55 -6.66 9.00 -0.84
N GLU A 56 -7.53 8.41 -1.66
CA GLU A 56 -8.65 9.16 -2.24
C GLU A 56 -9.69 9.54 -1.20
N LYS A 57 -9.99 8.61 -0.30
CA LYS A 57 -11.07 8.84 0.68
C LYS A 57 -10.64 9.71 1.85
N THR A 58 -9.36 9.73 2.18
CA THR A 58 -8.88 10.58 3.27
C THR A 58 -8.31 11.90 2.79
N GLY A 59 -7.88 11.97 1.53
CA GLY A 59 -7.15 13.12 1.02
C GLY A 59 -5.72 13.20 1.50
N ILE A 60 -5.22 12.14 2.15
CA ILE A 60 -3.87 12.08 2.69
C ILE A 60 -2.96 11.38 1.67
N PRO A 61 -1.79 11.94 1.35
CA PRO A 61 -0.88 11.31 0.37
C PRO A 61 -0.07 10.19 1.01
N PHE A 62 -0.71 9.06 1.28
CA PHE A 62 -0.01 7.88 1.81
C PHE A 62 0.98 7.37 0.79
N LEU A 63 2.20 7.07 1.25
CA LEU A 63 3.22 6.44 0.43
C LEU A 63 3.18 4.93 0.65
N PRO A 64 3.29 4.12 -0.41
CA PRO A 64 3.34 2.67 -0.24
C PRO A 64 4.69 2.28 0.35
N ARG A 65 4.66 1.49 1.43
CA ARG A 65 5.87 1.06 2.14
C ARG A 65 5.98 -0.45 2.04
N TYR A 66 7.15 -0.94 1.66
CA TYR A 66 7.40 -2.37 1.47
C TYR A 66 6.47 -2.99 0.44
N MET A 67 6.04 -2.17 -0.52
CA MET A 67 5.23 -2.58 -1.67
C MET A 67 6.00 -2.24 -2.94
N ASP A 68 7.32 -2.39 -2.92
CA ASP A 68 8.20 -2.01 -4.01
C ASP A 68 8.81 -3.26 -4.68
N MET A 69 9.57 -3.02 -5.74
CA MET A 69 10.20 -4.07 -6.51
C MET A 69 11.15 -4.92 -5.66
N GLU A 70 11.95 -4.28 -4.83
CA GLU A 70 12.91 -4.98 -3.98
C GLU A 70 12.21 -5.93 -3.02
N THR A 71 11.17 -5.47 -2.36
CA THR A 71 10.39 -6.29 -1.45
C THR A 71 9.71 -7.43 -2.20
N TYR A 72 9.15 -7.14 -3.37
CA TYR A 72 8.51 -8.16 -4.18
C TYR A 72 9.49 -9.26 -4.56
N LEU A 73 10.67 -8.91 -5.07
CA LEU A 73 11.66 -9.89 -5.48
C LEU A 73 12.17 -10.73 -4.30
N GLN A 74 12.18 -10.16 -3.11
CA GLN A 74 12.61 -10.87 -1.91
C GLN A 74 11.62 -11.96 -1.49
N PHE A 75 10.33 -11.74 -1.68
CA PHE A 75 9.28 -12.62 -1.14
C PHE A 75 8.44 -13.34 -2.19
N CYS A 76 8.61 -13.04 -3.47
CA CYS A 76 7.72 -13.59 -4.50
C CYS A 76 7.79 -15.11 -4.64
N ARG A 77 8.92 -15.73 -4.28
CA ARG A 77 9.08 -17.18 -4.40
C ARG A 77 8.09 -17.94 -3.55
N THR A 78 7.76 -17.42 -2.38
CA THR A 78 6.82 -18.05 -1.46
C THR A 78 5.40 -17.53 -1.65
N GLY A 79 5.20 -16.69 -2.64
CA GLY A 79 3.91 -16.11 -2.93
C GLY A 79 2.99 -17.08 -3.65
N LYS A 80 1.74 -16.68 -3.74
CA LYS A 80 0.72 -17.44 -4.45
C LYS A 80 0.72 -17.09 -5.93
N ASP A 81 0.25 -18.02 -6.75
CA ASP A 81 0.11 -17.75 -8.17
C ASP A 81 -0.97 -16.69 -8.43
N LEU A 82 -0.75 -15.87 -9.43
CA LEU A 82 -1.76 -14.93 -9.87
C LEU A 82 -2.93 -15.70 -10.50
N THR A 83 -4.14 -15.32 -10.11
CA THR A 83 -5.34 -15.84 -10.75
C THR A 83 -5.60 -15.07 -12.04
N GLU A 84 -6.54 -15.55 -12.85
CA GLU A 84 -6.96 -14.84 -14.04
C GLU A 84 -7.53 -13.46 -13.69
N HIS A 85 -8.27 -13.40 -12.59
CA HIS A 85 -8.79 -12.12 -12.08
C HIS A 85 -7.66 -11.16 -11.71
N ASP A 86 -6.64 -11.66 -11.01
CA ASP A 86 -5.47 -10.86 -10.64
C ASP A 86 -4.80 -10.26 -11.87
N ARG A 87 -4.63 -11.06 -12.92
CA ARG A 87 -3.99 -10.62 -14.15
C ARG A 87 -4.79 -9.50 -14.83
N ARG A 88 -6.09 -9.67 -14.91
CA ARG A 88 -6.96 -8.65 -15.50
C ARG A 88 -6.91 -7.34 -14.69
N GLU A 89 -6.92 -7.46 -13.37
CA GLU A 89 -6.88 -6.29 -12.49
C GLU A 89 -5.55 -5.54 -12.61
N LEU A 90 -4.44 -6.26 -12.65
CA LEU A 90 -3.13 -5.63 -12.82
C LEU A 90 -3.05 -4.87 -14.15
N LEU A 91 -3.53 -5.49 -15.23
CA LEU A 91 -3.53 -4.84 -16.54
C LEU A 91 -4.38 -3.56 -16.52
N ARG A 92 -5.54 -3.62 -15.88
CA ARG A 92 -6.43 -2.46 -15.76
C ARG A 92 -5.77 -1.35 -14.94
N MET A 93 -5.17 -1.73 -13.82
CA MET A 93 -4.52 -0.77 -12.91
C MET A 93 -3.33 -0.07 -13.56
N MET A 94 -2.63 -0.76 -14.45
CA MET A 94 -1.50 -0.17 -15.17
C MET A 94 -1.92 1.00 -16.06
N GLU A 95 -3.18 1.10 -16.42
CA GLU A 95 -3.69 2.21 -17.21
C GLU A 95 -4.12 3.40 -16.35
N GLU A 96 -4.21 3.22 -15.04
CA GLU A 96 -4.62 4.29 -14.13
C GLU A 96 -3.45 5.22 -13.81
N PRO A 97 -3.65 6.55 -13.93
CA PRO A 97 -2.57 7.50 -13.61
C PRO A 97 -2.05 7.38 -12.18
N PHE A 98 -2.92 6.98 -11.24
CA PHE A 98 -2.52 6.81 -9.84
C PHE A 98 -1.36 5.81 -9.70
N PHE A 99 -1.36 4.77 -10.51
CA PHE A 99 -0.36 3.70 -10.44
C PHE A 99 0.79 3.86 -11.43
N ALA A 100 0.98 5.07 -11.96
CA ALA A 100 2.05 5.30 -12.94
C ALA A 100 3.44 4.91 -12.40
N GLY A 101 3.69 5.14 -11.13
CA GLY A 101 4.96 4.81 -10.49
C GLY A 101 5.14 3.32 -10.21
N GLU A 102 4.06 2.54 -10.27
CA GLU A 102 4.07 1.12 -9.97
C GLU A 102 3.99 0.24 -11.21
N ARG A 103 3.96 0.85 -12.39
CA ARG A 103 3.78 0.11 -13.64
C ARG A 103 4.83 -0.98 -13.83
N LYS A 104 6.10 -0.65 -13.58
CA LYS A 104 7.17 -1.61 -13.75
C LYS A 104 7.05 -2.79 -12.79
N LEU A 105 6.64 -2.53 -11.56
CA LEU A 105 6.39 -3.58 -10.58
C LEU A 105 5.25 -4.49 -11.07
N PHE A 106 4.15 -3.91 -11.54
CA PHE A 106 3.02 -4.69 -12.05
C PHE A 106 3.42 -5.55 -13.25
N GLU A 107 4.24 -5.02 -14.15
CA GLU A 107 4.77 -5.78 -15.27
C GLU A 107 5.58 -7.00 -14.79
N THR A 108 6.42 -6.78 -13.79
CA THR A 108 7.23 -7.86 -13.20
C THR A 108 6.35 -8.90 -12.52
N MET A 109 5.32 -8.46 -11.79
CA MET A 109 4.38 -9.38 -11.18
C MET A 109 3.68 -10.26 -12.22
N LEU A 110 3.31 -9.68 -13.34
CA LEU A 110 2.69 -10.43 -14.44
C LEU A 110 3.67 -11.42 -15.06
N GLU A 111 4.93 -11.04 -15.24
CA GLU A 111 5.94 -11.93 -15.80
C GLU A 111 6.26 -13.10 -14.88
N VAL A 112 6.45 -12.81 -13.61
CA VAL A 112 6.75 -13.85 -12.62
C VAL A 112 5.53 -14.71 -12.32
N GLY A 113 4.34 -14.11 -12.38
CA GLY A 113 3.08 -14.81 -12.15
C GLY A 113 2.77 -15.08 -10.69
N LYS A 114 3.35 -14.28 -9.80
CA LYS A 114 3.16 -14.45 -8.36
C LYS A 114 2.70 -13.15 -7.70
N LYS A 115 1.99 -13.30 -6.58
CA LYS A 115 1.65 -12.22 -5.68
C LYS A 115 2.18 -12.57 -4.30
N SER A 116 2.44 -11.57 -3.49
CA SER A 116 3.01 -11.79 -2.15
C SER A 116 2.08 -11.20 -1.11
N ASP A 117 1.61 -12.05 -0.20
CA ASP A 117 0.77 -11.62 0.90
C ASP A 117 1.65 -11.32 2.11
N GLN A 118 1.48 -10.12 2.67
CA GLN A 118 2.02 -9.79 3.97
C GLN A 118 0.85 -9.81 4.94
N GLU A 119 1.13 -10.01 6.21
CA GLU A 119 0.05 -10.09 7.16
C GLU A 119 -0.53 -8.71 7.46
N GLY A 120 -1.81 -8.56 7.15
CA GLY A 120 -2.58 -7.40 7.54
C GLY A 120 -2.27 -6.15 6.74
N VAL A 121 -3.01 -5.12 7.07
CA VAL A 121 -2.84 -3.78 6.50
C VAL A 121 -2.50 -2.84 7.65
N SER A 122 -1.46 -2.06 7.51
CA SER A 122 -1.10 -1.09 8.52
C SER A 122 -0.76 0.24 7.88
N VAL A 123 -0.81 1.29 8.67
CA VAL A 123 -0.37 2.61 8.24
C VAL A 123 0.65 3.13 9.23
N GLY A 124 1.59 3.89 8.74
CA GLY A 124 2.58 4.52 9.58
C GLY A 124 2.66 6.01 9.29
N ILE A 125 3.07 6.75 10.28
CA ILE A 125 3.25 8.19 10.17
C ILE A 125 4.70 8.49 10.54
N PHE A 126 5.38 9.15 9.65
CA PHE A 126 6.83 9.37 9.78
C PHE A 126 7.21 10.82 9.79
#